data_4b4ef1fa65be2704774018b5f069d56e
#
_entry.id   4b4ef1fa65be2704774018b5f069d56e
#
_cell.length_a   1.000
_cell.length_b   1.000
_cell.length_c   1.000
_cell.angle_alpha   90.00
_cell.angle_beta   90.00
_cell.angle_gamma   90.00
#
_symmetry.space_group_name_H-M   'P 1'
#
loop_
_entity.id
_entity.type
_entity.pdbx_description
1 polymer ?
#
loop_
_entity_poly.entity_id
_entity_poly.type
_entity_poly.pdbx_seq_one_letter_code
_entity_poly.pdbx_strand_id
1 'polypeptide(L)'
;MSDNRQLDEYVAKRGLCMVPDPAKGHRTVATRRFVRGQTVLSINPLYGFPVRPTEESPATHADDNDQSQSHPPREGTVDPPTRCVHCFHPLPARYPRCSRCRQSAQYCSTACLTAHWNARHYLECGHLDTKAVDEAAAKLKPEYRPYLRMAAGVGAALVSAEQNGKPGWLQIQAAAWDRLVGHRAMHPQYVLRQYKQIASVLMAHVKDTGTLGYVADPSTTDADDARTDAVVSALCRFGCNNFAAYDYSAHTVTGHLCSPLVSLLFNHSCYPNASFVYSNGLQVVRALRDIREGEEVTLAYVDGMHPRSVRRKTLADVYFFDCTCTRCEGASERGKVDSLLDGAVDNDTANARQSQQPPLLPSNLPTNYTDHKPRIDPWVIRVVRGLFCLVNNGTTTTDDHSSSFRKLDTTILGAVKGEPPRNIRFSAYKHWLECQDECLDKVSEGHSELWPWACVSSLYVLAFYVMAYPPYHPLVGTQCLEAAKLVWNSMQVSDTPPVDAVDGSLVKSLVLAAKSVLEVAANLPTTASPSDSTLLTRQIDLLLDQLSAGGGSSS
;
A
#
# COMPACT_ATOMS: atom_id res chain seq x y z
N MET A 1 -19.00 1.06 -29.39
CA MET A 1 -18.21 2.25 -29.86
C MET A 1 -18.50 3.51 -29.03
N SER A 2 -19.72 3.70 -28.48
CA SER A 2 -20.07 4.85 -27.61
C SER A 2 -19.29 4.88 -26.29
N ASP A 3 -19.09 3.72 -25.68
CA ASP A 3 -18.53 3.61 -24.31
C ASP A 3 -17.04 3.93 -24.26
N ASN A 4 -16.28 3.57 -25.29
CA ASN A 4 -14.87 3.92 -25.39
C ASN A 4 -14.67 5.43 -25.51
N ARG A 5 -15.54 6.13 -26.24
CA ARG A 5 -15.48 7.58 -26.38
C ARG A 5 -15.77 8.30 -25.07
N GLN A 6 -16.76 7.82 -24.31
CA GLN A 6 -17.05 8.39 -22.98
C GLN A 6 -15.89 8.19 -22.01
N LEU A 7 -15.25 7.02 -22.02
CA LEU A 7 -14.07 6.75 -21.20
C LEU A 7 -12.91 7.69 -21.55
N ASP A 8 -12.60 7.82 -22.84
CA ASP A 8 -11.51 8.68 -23.32
C ASP A 8 -11.79 10.17 -22.98
N GLU A 9 -13.02 10.64 -23.14
CA GLU A 9 -13.43 11.99 -22.74
C GLU A 9 -13.35 12.19 -21.21
N TYR A 10 -13.72 11.16 -20.43
CA TYR A 10 -13.61 11.20 -18.97
C TYR A 10 -12.16 11.35 -18.52
N VAL A 11 -11.25 10.63 -19.15
CA VAL A 11 -9.80 10.65 -18.88
C VAL A 11 -9.19 11.99 -19.31
N ALA A 12 -9.54 12.49 -20.50
CA ALA A 12 -9.05 13.75 -21.03
C ALA A 12 -9.45 14.96 -20.15
N LYS A 13 -10.69 15.00 -19.64
CA LYS A 13 -11.15 16.04 -18.71
C LYS A 13 -10.34 16.09 -17.40
N ARG A 14 -9.58 15.05 -17.09
CA ARG A 14 -8.71 14.97 -15.89
C ARG A 14 -7.24 15.32 -16.19
N GLY A 15 -6.95 15.70 -17.42
CA GLY A 15 -5.59 16.04 -17.84
C GLY A 15 -4.73 14.81 -18.10
N LEU A 16 -5.34 13.72 -18.54
CA LEU A 16 -4.69 12.44 -18.86
C LEU A 16 -5.03 12.01 -20.29
N CYS A 17 -4.13 11.28 -20.92
CA CYS A 17 -4.34 10.68 -22.23
C CYS A 17 -3.70 9.28 -22.29
N MET A 18 -4.45 8.29 -22.75
CA MET A 18 -3.89 6.97 -23.07
C MET A 18 -3.26 7.00 -24.45
N VAL A 19 -1.99 6.66 -24.54
CA VAL A 19 -1.25 6.58 -25.81
C VAL A 19 -0.76 5.15 -26.04
N PRO A 20 -0.76 4.65 -27.27
CA PRO A 20 -0.21 3.32 -27.58
C PRO A 20 1.26 3.22 -27.17
N ASP A 21 1.65 2.06 -26.66
CA ASP A 21 3.03 1.72 -26.33
C ASP A 21 3.32 0.28 -26.80
N PRO A 22 4.33 0.07 -27.65
CA PRO A 22 4.61 -1.26 -28.22
C PRO A 22 5.01 -2.31 -27.18
N ALA A 23 5.62 -1.90 -26.06
CA ALA A 23 6.08 -2.82 -25.01
C ALA A 23 5.01 -3.09 -23.94
N LYS A 24 4.14 -2.10 -23.68
CA LYS A 24 3.17 -2.14 -22.58
C LYS A 24 1.71 -2.21 -23.05
N GLY A 25 1.49 -2.23 -24.37
CA GLY A 25 0.17 -2.07 -24.99
C GLY A 25 -0.28 -0.60 -24.99
N HIS A 26 -0.26 0.06 -23.86
CA HIS A 26 -0.49 1.50 -23.72
C HIS A 26 0.23 2.07 -22.49
N ARG A 27 0.32 3.39 -22.46
CA ARG A 27 0.75 4.18 -21.30
C ARG A 27 -0.15 5.40 -21.14
N THR A 28 -0.39 5.83 -19.92
CA THR A 28 -1.16 7.05 -19.66
C THR A 28 -0.20 8.19 -19.37
N VAL A 29 -0.30 9.23 -20.17
CA VAL A 29 0.53 10.44 -20.03
C VAL A 29 -0.30 11.61 -19.51
N ALA A 30 0.34 12.49 -18.75
CA ALA A 30 -0.21 13.76 -18.34
C ALA A 30 -0.36 14.71 -19.55
N THR A 31 -1.52 15.32 -19.75
CA THR A 31 -1.74 16.35 -20.81
C THR A 31 -1.58 17.78 -20.26
N ARG A 32 -1.24 17.90 -19.00
CA ARG A 32 -0.89 19.13 -18.29
C ARG A 32 0.06 18.80 -17.13
N ARG A 33 0.74 19.79 -16.59
CA ARG A 33 1.53 19.59 -15.36
C ARG A 33 0.61 19.27 -14.19
N PHE A 34 0.95 18.23 -13.40
CA PHE A 34 0.44 18.00 -12.06
C PHE A 34 1.52 18.38 -11.05
N VAL A 35 1.16 19.21 -10.09
CA VAL A 35 2.09 19.55 -9.01
C VAL A 35 2.06 18.47 -7.93
N ARG A 36 3.14 18.35 -7.18
CA ARG A 36 3.26 17.46 -6.04
C ARG A 36 2.06 17.60 -5.10
N GLY A 37 1.48 16.47 -4.66
CA GLY A 37 0.29 16.43 -3.80
C GLY A 37 -1.03 16.67 -4.52
N GLN A 38 -1.01 17.02 -5.80
CA GLN A 38 -2.25 17.20 -6.56
C GLN A 38 -2.93 15.86 -6.82
N THR A 39 -4.25 15.83 -6.71
CA THR A 39 -5.05 14.69 -7.14
C THR A 39 -5.01 14.55 -8.65
N VAL A 40 -4.53 13.40 -9.11
CA VAL A 40 -4.49 13.01 -10.53
C VAL A 40 -5.83 12.40 -10.94
N LEU A 41 -6.37 11.52 -10.08
CA LEU A 41 -7.65 10.85 -10.29
C LEU A 41 -8.30 10.57 -8.95
N SER A 42 -9.62 10.77 -8.86
CA SER A 42 -10.44 10.32 -7.73
C SER A 42 -11.69 9.65 -8.27
N ILE A 43 -11.96 8.41 -7.84
CA ILE A 43 -13.08 7.63 -8.34
C ILE A 43 -13.58 6.62 -7.30
N ASN A 44 -14.89 6.33 -7.32
CA ASN A 44 -15.43 5.19 -6.60
C ASN A 44 -14.90 3.89 -7.22
N PRO A 45 -14.39 2.93 -6.43
CA PRO A 45 -14.10 1.59 -6.94
C PRO A 45 -15.36 0.95 -7.52
N LEU A 46 -15.21 0.10 -8.53
CA LEU A 46 -16.34 -0.71 -9.03
C LEU A 46 -16.92 -1.58 -7.92
N TYR A 47 -16.04 -2.19 -7.12
CA TYR A 47 -16.39 -2.90 -5.89
C TYR A 47 -15.24 -2.85 -4.89
N GLY A 48 -15.56 -2.98 -3.60
CA GLY A 48 -14.57 -3.10 -2.53
C GLY A 48 -15.23 -3.56 -1.24
N PHE A 49 -14.46 -4.28 -0.44
CA PHE A 49 -14.90 -4.80 0.86
C PHE A 49 -13.74 -4.82 1.85
N PRO A 50 -14.03 -4.71 3.17
CA PRO A 50 -13.00 -4.80 4.19
C PRO A 50 -12.52 -6.25 4.36
N VAL A 51 -11.25 -6.42 4.77
CA VAL A 51 -10.72 -7.72 5.19
C VAL A 51 -11.48 -8.26 6.40
N ARG A 52 -11.49 -9.58 6.56
CA ARG A 52 -12.07 -10.28 7.71
C ARG A 52 -10.96 -10.80 8.64
N PRO A 53 -11.24 -11.04 9.94
CA PRO A 53 -10.23 -11.48 10.90
C PRO A 53 -9.40 -12.69 10.48
N THR A 54 -10.03 -13.70 9.85
CA THR A 54 -9.34 -14.90 9.34
C THR A 54 -8.54 -14.66 8.06
N GLU A 55 -8.65 -13.47 7.45
CA GLU A 55 -7.97 -13.06 6.22
C GLU A 55 -6.89 -12.01 6.52
N GLU A 56 -6.84 -11.49 7.75
CA GLU A 56 -5.76 -10.62 8.19
C GLU A 56 -4.49 -11.48 8.26
N SER A 57 -3.65 -11.41 7.22
CA SER A 57 -2.28 -11.93 7.31
C SER A 57 -1.54 -11.14 8.38
N PRO A 58 -0.76 -11.78 9.26
CA PRO A 58 0.27 -11.05 9.99
C PRO A 58 1.10 -10.30 8.94
N ALA A 59 1.45 -9.06 9.25
CA ALA A 59 2.11 -8.13 8.33
C ALA A 59 3.14 -8.87 7.47
N THR A 60 3.03 -8.74 6.15
CA THR A 60 3.69 -9.58 5.16
C THR A 60 5.21 -9.45 5.20
N HIS A 61 5.83 -10.20 6.10
CA HIS A 61 7.25 -10.55 6.10
C HIS A 61 7.42 -12.05 6.41
N ALA A 62 6.44 -12.88 6.01
CA ALA A 62 6.52 -14.30 6.22
C ALA A 62 7.42 -14.93 5.16
N ASP A 63 8.57 -15.40 5.59
CA ASP A 63 9.23 -16.55 5.00
C ASP A 63 8.38 -17.79 5.32
N ASP A 64 8.22 -18.70 4.35
CA ASP A 64 7.39 -19.91 4.39
C ASP A 64 7.77 -20.95 5.49
N ASN A 65 8.47 -20.57 6.55
CA ASN A 65 9.03 -21.51 7.53
C ASN A 65 8.70 -21.25 9.00
N ASP A 66 7.82 -20.31 9.34
CA ASP A 66 7.43 -20.14 10.76
C ASP A 66 6.10 -20.86 11.06
N GLN A 67 6.22 -22.07 11.63
CA GLN A 67 5.13 -22.84 12.22
C GLN A 67 4.87 -22.37 13.65
N SER A 68 4.64 -21.08 13.88
CA SER A 68 4.09 -20.64 15.16
C SER A 68 2.57 -20.89 15.18
N GLN A 69 2.13 -21.61 16.21
CA GLN A 69 0.82 -22.20 16.40
C GLN A 69 -0.32 -21.17 16.54
N SER A 70 -0.71 -20.54 15.44
CA SER A 70 -2.08 -20.03 15.33
C SER A 70 -2.97 -21.20 14.84
N HIS A 71 -3.92 -21.62 15.64
CA HIS A 71 -4.87 -22.64 15.21
C HIS A 71 -5.55 -22.21 13.93
N PRO A 72 -5.53 -23.03 12.85
CA PRO A 72 -6.21 -22.68 11.62
C PRO A 72 -7.69 -22.46 11.93
N PRO A 73 -8.32 -21.41 11.35
CA PRO A 73 -9.74 -21.18 11.51
C PRO A 73 -10.50 -22.41 11.03
N ARG A 74 -11.48 -22.84 11.81
CA ARG A 74 -12.29 -24.02 11.49
C ARG A 74 -13.03 -23.78 10.17
N GLU A 75 -12.92 -24.71 9.24
CA GLU A 75 -13.71 -24.70 8.00
C GLU A 75 -15.21 -24.56 8.35
N GLY A 76 -15.92 -23.70 7.63
CA GLY A 76 -17.35 -23.49 7.79
C GLY A 76 -17.78 -22.38 8.75
N THR A 77 -16.87 -21.67 9.43
CA THR A 77 -17.23 -20.53 10.27
C THR A 77 -17.24 -19.23 9.46
N VAL A 78 -18.34 -18.48 9.56
CA VAL A 78 -18.45 -17.13 8.98
C VAL A 78 -17.87 -16.12 9.97
N ASP A 79 -16.83 -15.39 9.55
CA ASP A 79 -16.25 -14.35 10.37
C ASP A 79 -17.19 -13.16 10.55
N PRO A 80 -17.34 -12.64 11.78
CA PRO A 80 -18.08 -11.41 11.98
C PRO A 80 -17.36 -10.24 11.30
N PRO A 81 -18.10 -9.27 10.74
CA PRO A 81 -17.47 -8.05 10.22
C PRO A 81 -16.94 -7.23 11.39
N THR A 82 -15.68 -6.83 11.29
CA THR A 82 -14.98 -6.01 12.29
C THR A 82 -14.71 -4.59 11.80
N ARG A 83 -14.95 -4.35 10.50
CA ARG A 83 -14.63 -3.08 9.84
C ARG A 83 -15.84 -2.52 9.09
N CYS A 84 -15.87 -1.19 8.98
CA CYS A 84 -16.88 -0.44 8.22
C CYS A 84 -16.78 -0.76 6.72
N VAL A 85 -17.90 -1.09 6.08
CA VAL A 85 -17.91 -1.42 4.63
C VAL A 85 -17.65 -0.21 3.72
N HIS A 86 -17.66 1.01 4.26
CA HIS A 86 -17.42 2.24 3.51
C HIS A 86 -15.97 2.72 3.61
N CYS A 87 -15.44 2.88 4.81
CA CYS A 87 -14.12 3.48 5.03
C CYS A 87 -13.05 2.47 5.48
N PHE A 88 -13.45 1.22 5.75
CA PHE A 88 -12.61 0.11 6.22
C PHE A 88 -11.96 0.31 7.59
N HIS A 89 -12.29 1.38 8.32
CA HIS A 89 -11.90 1.54 9.71
C HIS A 89 -12.62 0.53 10.62
N PRO A 90 -12.05 0.21 11.79
CA PRO A 90 -12.68 -0.66 12.77
C PRO A 90 -14.09 -0.18 13.15
N LEU A 91 -14.99 -1.12 13.43
CA LEU A 91 -16.32 -0.82 13.94
C LEU A 91 -16.25 -0.52 15.44
N PRO A 92 -16.96 0.52 15.94
CA PRO A 92 -17.13 0.73 17.38
C PRO A 92 -18.04 -0.35 17.98
N ALA A 93 -18.10 -0.44 19.30
CA ALA A 93 -18.94 -1.42 20.00
C ALA A 93 -20.45 -1.33 19.63
N ARG A 94 -20.92 -0.13 19.27
CA ARG A 94 -22.26 0.11 18.72
C ARG A 94 -22.14 0.82 17.40
N TYR A 95 -22.72 0.26 16.35
CA TYR A 95 -22.57 0.74 14.99
C TYR A 95 -23.86 0.66 14.19
N PRO A 96 -24.13 1.64 13.28
CA PRO A 96 -25.28 1.62 12.40
C PRO A 96 -25.17 0.51 11.35
N ARG A 97 -26.33 0.01 10.91
CA ARG A 97 -26.48 -1.01 9.88
C ARG A 97 -27.49 -0.55 8.85
N CYS A 98 -27.38 -1.03 7.63
CA CYS A 98 -28.42 -0.80 6.64
C CYS A 98 -29.71 -1.53 7.03
N SER A 99 -30.80 -0.80 7.15
CA SER A 99 -32.11 -1.36 7.48
C SER A 99 -32.72 -2.20 6.35
N ARG A 100 -32.36 -1.90 5.09
CA ARG A 100 -32.93 -2.53 3.90
C ARG A 100 -32.32 -3.91 3.62
N CYS A 101 -30.99 -4.06 3.67
CA CYS A 101 -30.31 -5.35 3.47
C CYS A 101 -30.10 -6.13 4.78
N ARG A 102 -30.85 -5.80 5.82
CA ARG A 102 -30.97 -6.56 7.08
C ARG A 102 -29.64 -7.05 7.67
N GLN A 103 -28.64 -6.18 7.77
CA GLN A 103 -27.40 -6.44 8.53
C GLN A 103 -26.12 -6.75 7.73
N SER A 104 -26.17 -6.94 6.44
CA SER A 104 -24.97 -7.25 5.66
C SER A 104 -24.03 -6.05 5.50
N ALA A 105 -24.55 -4.82 5.50
CA ALA A 105 -23.74 -3.61 5.45
C ALA A 105 -23.69 -2.91 6.83
N GLN A 106 -22.49 -2.82 7.42
CA GLN A 106 -22.20 -2.28 8.74
C GLN A 106 -21.23 -1.10 8.63
N TYR A 107 -21.46 -0.06 9.45
CA TYR A 107 -20.77 1.21 9.32
C TYR A 107 -20.25 1.70 10.67
N CYS A 108 -19.08 2.36 10.70
CA CYS A 108 -18.55 2.94 11.93
C CYS A 108 -19.35 4.17 12.39
N SER A 109 -20.12 4.81 11.50
CA SER A 109 -20.93 5.99 11.79
C SER A 109 -22.12 6.11 10.84
N THR A 110 -23.12 6.94 11.21
CA THR A 110 -24.23 7.33 10.33
C THR A 110 -23.75 8.13 9.11
N ALA A 111 -22.67 8.89 9.26
CA ALA A 111 -22.04 9.59 8.14
C ALA A 111 -21.52 8.61 7.08
N CYS A 112 -20.82 7.55 7.48
CA CYS A 112 -20.37 6.48 6.59
C CYS A 112 -21.54 5.72 5.94
N LEU A 113 -22.63 5.49 6.68
CA LEU A 113 -23.84 4.85 6.12
C LEU A 113 -24.44 5.74 5.02
N THR A 114 -24.64 7.02 5.30
CA THR A 114 -25.22 7.97 4.34
C THR A 114 -24.32 8.15 3.12
N ALA A 115 -23.01 8.32 3.33
CA ALA A 115 -22.05 8.48 2.25
C ALA A 115 -22.00 7.24 1.34
N HIS A 116 -21.96 6.03 1.92
CA HIS A 116 -21.95 4.79 1.16
C HIS A 116 -23.28 4.55 0.43
N TRP A 117 -24.41 4.85 1.10
CA TRP A 117 -25.72 4.78 0.46
C TRP A 117 -25.77 5.63 -0.80
N ASN A 118 -25.44 6.90 -0.68
CA ASN A 118 -25.49 7.87 -1.78
C ASN A 118 -24.49 7.56 -2.91
N ALA A 119 -23.32 7.01 -2.55
CA ALA A 119 -22.30 6.71 -3.53
C ALA A 119 -22.57 5.39 -4.29
N ARG A 120 -22.92 4.31 -3.58
CA ARG A 120 -22.87 2.96 -4.15
C ARG A 120 -23.89 1.98 -3.58
N HIS A 121 -24.09 1.95 -2.25
CA HIS A 121 -24.84 0.88 -1.60
C HIS A 121 -26.29 0.75 -2.07
N TYR A 122 -26.93 1.85 -2.49
CA TYR A 122 -28.29 1.79 -3.05
C TYR A 122 -28.36 0.95 -4.35
N LEU A 123 -27.26 0.79 -5.08
CA LEU A 123 -27.15 -0.04 -6.27
C LEU A 123 -26.96 -1.54 -5.91
N GLU A 124 -26.27 -1.80 -4.81
CA GLU A 124 -25.95 -3.15 -4.33
C GLU A 124 -27.06 -3.71 -3.44
N CYS A 125 -27.74 -2.83 -2.70
CA CYS A 125 -28.70 -3.18 -1.67
C CYS A 125 -29.92 -3.93 -2.24
N GLY A 126 -30.01 -5.21 -1.94
CA GLY A 126 -31.06 -6.11 -2.42
C GLY A 126 -30.73 -6.82 -3.75
N HIS A 127 -29.61 -6.50 -4.38
CA HIS A 127 -29.10 -7.21 -5.57
C HIS A 127 -27.98 -8.20 -5.23
N LEU A 128 -27.23 -7.95 -4.17
CA LEU A 128 -26.18 -8.83 -3.67
C LEU A 128 -26.54 -9.34 -2.29
N ASP A 129 -26.85 -10.63 -2.18
CA ASP A 129 -26.97 -11.29 -0.88
C ASP A 129 -25.57 -11.56 -0.29
N THR A 130 -25.04 -10.56 0.42
CA THR A 130 -23.71 -10.65 1.02
C THR A 130 -23.62 -11.74 2.08
N LYS A 131 -24.75 -12.14 2.72
CA LYS A 131 -24.76 -13.24 3.66
C LYS A 131 -24.54 -14.57 2.94
N ALA A 132 -25.25 -14.81 1.84
CA ALA A 132 -25.05 -16.00 1.02
C ALA A 132 -23.62 -16.04 0.43
N VAL A 133 -23.06 -14.89 0.05
CA VAL A 133 -21.67 -14.78 -0.40
C VAL A 133 -20.69 -15.13 0.72
N ASP A 134 -20.91 -14.66 1.95
CA ASP A 134 -20.05 -14.97 3.10
C ASP A 134 -20.16 -16.46 3.49
N GLU A 135 -21.35 -17.05 3.44
CA GLU A 135 -21.55 -18.48 3.65
C GLU A 135 -20.87 -19.34 2.58
N ALA A 136 -20.90 -18.89 1.33
CA ALA A 136 -20.18 -19.54 0.25
C ALA A 136 -18.66 -19.41 0.44
N ALA A 137 -18.17 -18.21 0.78
CA ALA A 137 -16.76 -17.97 1.04
C ALA A 137 -16.22 -18.82 2.20
N ALA A 138 -17.02 -19.03 3.26
CA ALA A 138 -16.62 -19.86 4.41
C ALA A 138 -16.32 -21.33 4.05
N LYS A 139 -16.78 -21.81 2.89
CA LYS A 139 -16.47 -23.16 2.38
C LYS A 139 -15.11 -23.26 1.68
N LEU A 140 -14.46 -22.12 1.46
CA LEU A 140 -13.15 -22.03 0.86
C LEU A 140 -12.08 -21.83 1.92
N LYS A 141 -10.83 -22.18 1.56
CA LYS A 141 -9.67 -21.79 2.34
C LYS A 141 -9.60 -20.26 2.50
N PRO A 142 -9.08 -19.73 3.61
CA PRO A 142 -9.03 -18.29 3.89
C PRO A 142 -8.49 -17.46 2.72
N GLU A 143 -7.39 -17.88 2.11
CA GLU A 143 -6.73 -17.22 0.99
C GLU A 143 -7.58 -17.06 -0.28
N TYR A 144 -8.64 -17.88 -0.44
CA TYR A 144 -9.54 -17.84 -1.60
C TYR A 144 -10.84 -17.05 -1.34
N ARG A 145 -11.17 -16.78 -0.09
CA ARG A 145 -12.39 -16.05 0.29
C ARG A 145 -12.49 -14.65 -0.30
N PRO A 146 -11.41 -13.83 -0.32
CA PRO A 146 -11.44 -12.54 -0.96
C PRO A 146 -11.78 -12.60 -2.46
N TYR A 147 -11.27 -13.59 -3.17
CA TYR A 147 -11.55 -13.77 -4.61
C TYR A 147 -13.03 -14.05 -4.87
N LEU A 148 -13.68 -14.88 -4.06
CA LEU A 148 -15.10 -15.16 -4.21
C LEU A 148 -15.95 -13.93 -3.94
N ARG A 149 -15.67 -13.17 -2.85
CA ARG A 149 -16.39 -11.93 -2.55
C ARG A 149 -16.22 -10.90 -3.65
N MET A 150 -15.02 -10.78 -4.16
CA MET A 150 -14.73 -9.85 -5.26
C MET A 150 -15.52 -10.21 -6.52
N ALA A 151 -15.50 -11.50 -6.92
CA ALA A 151 -16.25 -11.96 -8.08
C ALA A 151 -17.76 -11.70 -7.93
N ALA A 152 -18.34 -12.02 -6.77
CA ALA A 152 -19.75 -11.76 -6.52
C ALA A 152 -20.08 -10.25 -6.61
N GLY A 153 -19.30 -9.41 -5.95
CA GLY A 153 -19.56 -7.97 -5.88
C GLY A 153 -19.36 -7.24 -7.21
N VAL A 154 -18.30 -7.56 -7.95
CA VAL A 154 -18.08 -6.99 -9.29
C VAL A 154 -19.15 -7.45 -10.27
N GLY A 155 -19.52 -8.73 -10.25
CA GLY A 155 -20.59 -9.24 -11.09
C GLY A 155 -21.91 -8.49 -10.86
N ALA A 156 -22.30 -8.25 -9.60
CA ALA A 156 -23.48 -7.47 -9.25
C ALA A 156 -23.36 -5.99 -9.68
N ALA A 157 -22.19 -5.39 -9.56
CA ALA A 157 -21.95 -4.00 -9.98
C ALA A 157 -22.04 -3.84 -11.51
N LEU A 158 -21.55 -4.81 -12.28
CA LEU A 158 -21.63 -4.79 -13.75
C LEU A 158 -23.09 -4.87 -14.22
N VAL A 159 -23.92 -5.75 -13.63
CA VAL A 159 -25.37 -5.78 -13.92
C VAL A 159 -26.01 -4.41 -13.64
N SER A 160 -25.64 -3.79 -12.52
CA SER A 160 -26.16 -2.46 -12.19
C SER A 160 -25.72 -1.39 -13.19
N ALA A 161 -24.55 -1.52 -13.82
CA ALA A 161 -24.03 -0.55 -14.78
C ALA A 161 -24.84 -0.53 -16.09
N GLU A 162 -25.44 -1.66 -16.48
CA GLU A 162 -26.26 -1.78 -17.70
C GLU A 162 -27.63 -1.11 -17.57
N GLN A 163 -28.07 -0.82 -16.36
CA GLN A 163 -29.39 -0.22 -16.11
C GLN A 163 -29.38 1.28 -16.40
N ASN A 164 -30.42 1.79 -17.03
CA ASN A 164 -30.59 3.22 -17.31
C ASN A 164 -30.66 4.07 -16.03
N GLY A 165 -30.16 5.30 -16.09
CA GLY A 165 -30.21 6.24 -14.98
C GLY A 165 -29.17 6.03 -13.87
N LYS A 166 -28.17 5.19 -14.09
CA LYS A 166 -27.08 4.97 -13.15
C LYS A 166 -25.99 6.05 -13.24
N PRO A 167 -25.22 6.26 -12.17
CA PRO A 167 -24.20 7.30 -12.14
C PRO A 167 -23.09 7.04 -13.16
N GLY A 168 -22.64 8.08 -13.84
CA GLY A 168 -21.65 7.98 -14.91
C GLY A 168 -20.31 7.35 -14.48
N TRP A 169 -19.91 7.46 -13.20
CA TRP A 169 -18.71 6.81 -12.70
C TRP A 169 -18.80 5.26 -12.79
N LEU A 170 -19.99 4.67 -12.60
CA LEU A 170 -20.19 3.22 -12.67
C LEU A 170 -20.04 2.73 -14.10
N GLN A 171 -20.61 3.48 -15.08
CA GLN A 171 -20.46 3.18 -16.50
C GLN A 171 -19.00 3.27 -16.95
N ILE A 172 -18.26 4.28 -16.45
CA ILE A 172 -16.82 4.43 -16.73
C ILE A 172 -16.01 3.25 -16.17
N GLN A 173 -16.33 2.79 -14.96
CA GLN A 173 -15.67 1.62 -14.37
C GLN A 173 -16.00 0.34 -15.14
N ALA A 174 -17.25 0.15 -15.60
CA ALA A 174 -17.65 -1.01 -16.40
C ALA A 174 -16.97 -0.99 -17.78
N ALA A 175 -16.94 0.16 -18.47
CA ALA A 175 -16.22 0.30 -19.73
C ALA A 175 -14.70 0.05 -19.58
N ALA A 176 -14.12 0.46 -18.46
CA ALA A 176 -12.72 0.15 -18.16
C ALA A 176 -12.52 -1.35 -17.85
N TRP A 177 -13.47 -2.00 -17.17
CA TRP A 177 -13.43 -3.45 -16.89
C TRP A 177 -13.34 -4.27 -18.18
N ASP A 178 -14.10 -3.93 -19.20
CA ASP A 178 -14.12 -4.65 -20.49
C ASP A 178 -12.79 -4.55 -21.24
N ARG A 179 -11.98 -3.52 -20.94
CA ARG A 179 -10.65 -3.31 -21.53
C ARG A 179 -9.52 -3.96 -20.74
N LEU A 180 -9.78 -4.44 -19.51
CA LEU A 180 -8.76 -5.09 -18.71
C LEU A 180 -8.38 -6.46 -19.28
N VAL A 181 -7.08 -6.72 -19.31
CA VAL A 181 -6.54 -8.02 -19.70
C VAL A 181 -6.37 -8.90 -18.47
N GLY A 182 -6.82 -10.15 -18.54
CA GLY A 182 -6.69 -11.14 -17.46
C GLY A 182 -5.57 -12.15 -17.68
N HIS A 183 -4.88 -12.09 -18.82
CA HIS A 183 -3.76 -12.99 -19.17
C HIS A 183 -4.05 -14.49 -18.96
N ARG A 184 -5.30 -14.91 -19.16
CA ARG A 184 -5.78 -16.27 -18.83
C ARG A 184 -4.88 -17.38 -19.39
N ALA A 185 -4.39 -17.25 -20.62
CA ALA A 185 -3.51 -18.22 -21.26
C ALA A 185 -2.12 -18.36 -20.57
N MET A 186 -1.73 -17.34 -19.80
CA MET A 186 -0.44 -17.30 -19.11
C MET A 186 -0.52 -17.84 -17.68
N HIS A 187 -1.72 -17.97 -17.12
CA HIS A 187 -1.89 -18.50 -15.77
C HIS A 187 -1.51 -20.00 -15.72
N PRO A 188 -0.78 -20.43 -14.66
CA PRO A 188 -0.51 -21.84 -14.43
C PRO A 188 -1.80 -22.65 -14.27
N GLN A 189 -1.81 -23.90 -14.74
CA GLN A 189 -3.00 -24.77 -14.69
C GLN A 189 -3.52 -25.00 -13.26
N TYR A 190 -2.65 -24.99 -12.24
CA TYR A 190 -3.10 -25.12 -10.85
C TYR A 190 -3.90 -23.90 -10.40
N VAL A 191 -3.53 -22.68 -10.82
CA VAL A 191 -4.28 -21.45 -10.53
C VAL A 191 -5.65 -21.50 -11.21
N LEU A 192 -5.71 -21.90 -12.48
CA LEU A 192 -6.99 -22.03 -13.20
C LEU A 192 -7.92 -23.07 -12.54
N ARG A 193 -7.37 -24.18 -12.01
CA ARG A 193 -8.16 -25.14 -11.22
C ARG A 193 -8.71 -24.54 -9.94
N GLN A 194 -7.93 -23.73 -9.23
CA GLN A 194 -8.38 -23.01 -8.03
C GLN A 194 -9.50 -22.03 -8.39
N TYR A 195 -9.33 -21.25 -9.46
CA TYR A 195 -10.36 -20.32 -9.93
C TYR A 195 -11.64 -21.05 -10.35
N LYS A 196 -11.56 -22.21 -11.00
CA LYS A 196 -12.72 -23.05 -11.28
C LYS A 196 -13.44 -23.51 -10.00
N GLN A 197 -12.70 -23.91 -8.96
CA GLN A 197 -13.28 -24.27 -7.67
C GLN A 197 -14.03 -23.08 -7.05
N ILE A 198 -13.42 -21.90 -7.02
CA ILE A 198 -14.05 -20.67 -6.52
C ILE A 198 -15.34 -20.36 -7.31
N ALA A 199 -15.25 -20.40 -8.64
CA ALA A 199 -16.38 -20.16 -9.53
C ALA A 199 -17.52 -21.15 -9.28
N SER A 200 -17.22 -22.44 -9.14
CA SER A 200 -18.22 -23.48 -8.88
C SER A 200 -18.93 -23.28 -7.52
N VAL A 201 -18.18 -22.90 -6.48
CA VAL A 201 -18.77 -22.58 -5.17
C VAL A 201 -19.66 -21.34 -5.26
N LEU A 202 -19.22 -20.30 -5.95
CA LEU A 202 -20.02 -19.10 -6.16
C LEU A 202 -21.32 -19.43 -6.93
N MET A 203 -21.22 -20.12 -8.04
CA MET A 203 -22.38 -20.47 -8.87
C MET A 203 -23.40 -21.36 -8.15
N ALA A 204 -22.93 -22.27 -7.28
CA ALA A 204 -23.82 -23.12 -6.49
C ALA A 204 -24.64 -22.33 -5.44
N HIS A 205 -24.15 -21.17 -4.98
CA HIS A 205 -24.79 -20.35 -3.95
C HIS A 205 -25.57 -19.16 -4.49
N VAL A 206 -25.21 -18.67 -5.69
CA VAL A 206 -25.80 -17.49 -6.32
C VAL A 206 -26.85 -17.89 -7.39
N LYS A 207 -27.35 -19.12 -7.33
CA LYS A 207 -28.31 -19.68 -8.30
C LYS A 207 -29.56 -18.81 -8.52
N ASP A 208 -30.03 -18.12 -7.48
CA ASP A 208 -31.27 -17.34 -7.52
C ASP A 208 -31.04 -15.83 -7.74
N THR A 209 -29.82 -15.35 -7.68
CA THR A 209 -29.53 -13.93 -7.95
C THR A 209 -29.34 -13.62 -9.42
N GLY A 210 -29.56 -14.57 -10.29
CA GLY A 210 -29.89 -14.50 -11.71
C GLY A 210 -28.87 -13.83 -12.63
N THR A 211 -27.98 -12.99 -12.14
CA THR A 211 -27.26 -12.04 -12.98
C THR A 211 -25.95 -11.59 -12.34
N LEU A 212 -24.91 -12.36 -12.58
CA LEU A 212 -23.57 -11.79 -12.58
C LEU A 212 -23.33 -11.24 -13.98
N GLY A 213 -23.05 -9.95 -14.14
CA GLY A 213 -22.85 -9.27 -15.42
C GLY A 213 -21.55 -9.64 -16.14
N TYR A 214 -21.14 -10.90 -16.02
CA TYR A 214 -20.00 -11.44 -16.77
C TYR A 214 -20.48 -12.00 -18.10
N VAL A 215 -19.87 -11.52 -19.16
CA VAL A 215 -20.16 -12.02 -20.51
C VAL A 215 -19.52 -13.39 -20.69
N ALA A 216 -20.34 -14.40 -20.93
CA ALA A 216 -19.88 -15.75 -21.27
C ALA A 216 -19.26 -15.77 -22.68
N ASP A 217 -18.29 -16.68 -22.89
CA ASP A 217 -17.76 -16.94 -24.22
C ASP A 217 -18.87 -17.56 -25.09
N PRO A 218 -19.24 -16.93 -26.22
CA PRO A 218 -20.32 -17.42 -27.08
C PRO A 218 -19.99 -18.78 -27.72
N SER A 219 -18.77 -19.26 -27.69
CA SER A 219 -18.38 -20.58 -28.19
C SER A 219 -18.73 -21.74 -27.21
N THR A 220 -19.10 -21.44 -25.96
CA THR A 220 -19.44 -22.46 -24.97
C THR A 220 -20.92 -22.84 -25.09
N THR A 221 -21.19 -24.11 -25.40
CA THR A 221 -22.56 -24.60 -25.70
C THR A 221 -23.38 -24.93 -24.45
N ASP A 222 -22.74 -25.20 -23.31
CA ASP A 222 -23.40 -25.43 -22.01
C ASP A 222 -23.49 -24.11 -21.23
N ALA A 223 -24.69 -23.70 -20.84
CA ALA A 223 -24.92 -22.42 -20.17
C ALA A 223 -24.30 -22.34 -18.77
N ASP A 224 -24.23 -23.45 -18.03
CA ASP A 224 -23.64 -23.49 -16.69
C ASP A 224 -22.11 -23.49 -16.76
N ASP A 225 -21.54 -24.21 -17.74
CA ASP A 225 -20.11 -24.15 -18.03
C ASP A 225 -19.68 -22.77 -18.52
N ALA A 226 -20.50 -22.14 -19.38
CA ALA A 226 -20.24 -20.78 -19.87
C ALA A 226 -20.23 -19.73 -18.75
N ARG A 227 -21.15 -19.81 -17.80
CA ARG A 227 -21.19 -18.92 -16.63
C ARG A 227 -19.99 -19.14 -15.70
N THR A 228 -19.66 -20.40 -15.42
CA THR A 228 -18.49 -20.76 -14.61
C THR A 228 -17.21 -20.22 -15.28
N ASP A 229 -17.08 -20.38 -16.57
CA ASP A 229 -15.94 -19.91 -17.36
C ASP A 229 -15.82 -18.37 -17.38
N ALA A 230 -16.95 -17.67 -17.47
CA ALA A 230 -16.98 -16.21 -17.34
C ALA A 230 -16.47 -15.72 -15.98
N VAL A 231 -16.84 -16.40 -14.89
CA VAL A 231 -16.33 -16.12 -13.54
C VAL A 231 -14.82 -16.41 -13.45
N VAL A 232 -14.34 -17.52 -14.04
CA VAL A 232 -12.90 -17.82 -14.10
C VAL A 232 -12.15 -16.71 -14.85
N SER A 233 -12.69 -16.23 -15.96
CA SER A 233 -12.08 -15.13 -16.72
C SER A 233 -12.06 -13.83 -15.92
N ALA A 234 -13.10 -13.56 -15.12
CA ALA A 234 -13.12 -12.44 -14.18
C ALA A 234 -12.07 -12.59 -13.07
N LEU A 235 -11.91 -13.79 -12.51
CA LEU A 235 -10.88 -14.07 -11.49
C LEU A 235 -9.46 -13.90 -12.04
N CYS A 236 -9.21 -14.26 -13.31
CA CYS A 236 -7.95 -13.96 -13.98
C CYS A 236 -7.69 -12.44 -14.08
N ARG A 237 -8.73 -11.64 -14.40
CA ARG A 237 -8.60 -10.17 -14.37
C ARG A 237 -8.30 -9.65 -12.98
N PHE A 238 -8.93 -10.21 -11.94
CA PHE A 238 -8.64 -9.82 -10.57
C PHE A 238 -7.21 -10.12 -10.14
N GLY A 239 -6.68 -11.27 -10.48
CA GLY A 239 -5.34 -11.68 -10.08
C GLY A 239 -4.28 -10.61 -10.36
N CYS A 240 -4.44 -9.85 -11.44
CA CYS A 240 -3.50 -8.80 -11.87
C CYS A 240 -4.07 -7.36 -11.85
N ASN A 241 -5.30 -7.15 -11.36
CA ASN A 241 -5.96 -5.83 -11.39
C ASN A 241 -6.72 -5.49 -10.10
N ASN A 242 -6.24 -5.93 -8.96
CA ASN A 242 -6.81 -5.58 -7.66
C ASN A 242 -5.90 -4.64 -6.87
N PHE A 243 -6.47 -3.95 -5.88
CA PHE A 243 -5.75 -3.07 -4.99
C PHE A 243 -6.05 -3.45 -3.54
N ALA A 244 -5.04 -3.36 -2.70
CA ALA A 244 -5.22 -3.42 -1.26
C ALA A 244 -5.43 -1.99 -0.73
N ALA A 245 -6.50 -1.79 0.02
CA ALA A 245 -6.62 -0.60 0.86
C ALA A 245 -5.73 -0.80 2.08
N TYR A 246 -4.87 0.17 2.37
CA TYR A 246 -3.85 0.07 3.40
C TYR A 246 -4.04 1.14 4.46
N ASP A 247 -4.01 0.74 5.72
CA ASP A 247 -3.91 1.67 6.86
C ASP A 247 -2.44 1.89 7.18
N TYR A 248 -1.95 3.06 6.80
CA TYR A 248 -0.55 3.42 7.01
C TYR A 248 -0.19 3.65 8.48
N SER A 249 -1.16 3.89 9.35
CA SER A 249 -0.93 4.06 10.79
C SER A 249 -0.80 2.73 11.53
N ALA A 250 -1.50 1.71 11.05
CA ALA A 250 -1.49 0.37 11.61
C ALA A 250 -0.62 -0.62 10.82
N HIS A 251 -0.01 -0.17 9.72
CA HIS A 251 0.78 -1.00 8.81
C HIS A 251 0.06 -2.27 8.34
N THR A 252 -1.28 -2.18 8.12
CA THR A 252 -2.10 -3.34 7.76
C THR A 252 -2.95 -3.11 6.52
N VAL A 253 -3.24 -4.19 5.80
CA VAL A 253 -4.28 -4.21 4.76
C VAL A 253 -5.64 -4.18 5.43
N THR A 254 -6.49 -3.24 5.06
CA THR A 254 -7.82 -3.04 5.65
C THR A 254 -8.96 -3.47 4.73
N GLY A 255 -8.69 -3.63 3.45
CA GLY A 255 -9.69 -4.03 2.47
C GLY A 255 -9.12 -4.32 1.09
N HIS A 256 -9.98 -4.82 0.22
CA HIS A 256 -9.67 -5.11 -1.18
C HIS A 256 -10.56 -4.26 -2.09
N LEU A 257 -9.98 -3.76 -3.18
CA LEU A 257 -10.65 -2.87 -4.14
C LEU A 257 -10.50 -3.41 -5.56
N CYS A 258 -11.56 -3.33 -6.34
CA CYS A 258 -11.55 -3.43 -7.78
C CYS A 258 -11.85 -2.07 -8.38
N SER A 259 -10.87 -1.45 -9.00
CA SER A 259 -10.99 -0.15 -9.67
C SER A 259 -10.46 -0.27 -11.11
N PRO A 260 -11.27 -0.80 -12.03
CA PRO A 260 -10.85 -1.06 -13.40
C PRO A 260 -10.21 0.15 -14.10
N LEU A 261 -10.75 1.35 -13.87
CA LEU A 261 -10.18 2.56 -14.45
C LEU A 261 -8.75 2.84 -13.97
N VAL A 262 -8.49 2.66 -12.67
CA VAL A 262 -7.14 2.88 -12.12
C VAL A 262 -6.16 1.84 -12.65
N SER A 263 -6.58 0.56 -12.72
CA SER A 263 -5.79 -0.52 -13.31
C SER A 263 -5.51 -0.30 -14.80
N LEU A 264 -6.51 0.16 -15.55
CA LEU A 264 -6.37 0.43 -16.98
C LEU A 264 -5.42 1.59 -17.25
N LEU A 265 -5.46 2.65 -16.42
CA LEU A 265 -4.71 3.87 -16.71
C LEU A 265 -3.24 3.80 -16.32
N PHE A 266 -2.91 3.22 -15.17
CA PHE A 266 -1.60 3.45 -14.58
C PHE A 266 -0.72 2.21 -14.58
N ASN A 267 0.33 2.23 -15.40
CA ASN A 267 1.36 1.20 -15.45
C ASN A 267 2.26 1.21 -14.21
N HIS A 268 3.03 0.14 -14.07
CA HIS A 268 3.96 -0.04 -12.97
C HIS A 268 5.28 0.73 -13.13
N SER A 269 5.76 1.25 -12.01
CA SER A 269 7.17 1.57 -11.76
C SER A 269 7.54 1.17 -10.34
N CYS A 270 8.71 0.55 -10.13
CA CYS A 270 9.24 0.31 -8.78
C CYS A 270 9.65 1.60 -8.05
N TYR A 271 9.65 2.74 -8.74
CA TYR A 271 9.86 4.08 -8.19
C TYR A 271 8.87 5.04 -8.84
N PRO A 272 7.59 4.95 -8.46
CA PRO A 272 6.51 5.63 -9.15
C PRO A 272 6.51 7.14 -8.89
N ASN A 273 5.83 7.89 -9.77
CA ASN A 273 5.60 9.33 -9.58
C ASN A 273 4.23 9.65 -8.99
N ALA A 274 3.39 8.64 -8.78
CA ALA A 274 2.10 8.75 -8.11
C ALA A 274 1.89 7.58 -7.15
N SER A 275 1.03 7.76 -6.16
CA SER A 275 0.51 6.69 -5.31
C SER A 275 -0.99 6.82 -5.17
N PHE A 276 -1.64 5.76 -4.66
CA PHE A 276 -3.07 5.85 -4.35
C PHE A 276 -3.29 5.65 -2.85
N VAL A 277 -4.38 6.23 -2.37
CA VAL A 277 -4.93 5.99 -1.05
C VAL A 277 -6.42 5.69 -1.19
N TYR A 278 -6.96 4.90 -0.26
CA TYR A 278 -8.40 4.72 -0.12
C TYR A 278 -8.90 5.57 1.04
N SER A 279 -9.77 6.50 0.75
CA SER A 279 -10.30 7.42 1.76
C SER A 279 -11.77 7.73 1.48
N ASN A 280 -12.60 7.58 2.51
CA ASN A 280 -14.03 7.90 2.45
C ASN A 280 -14.77 7.29 1.23
N GLY A 281 -14.48 6.02 0.94
CA GLY A 281 -15.12 5.31 -0.17
C GLY A 281 -14.52 5.57 -1.55
N LEU A 282 -13.53 6.45 -1.66
CA LEU A 282 -12.87 6.81 -2.91
C LEU A 282 -11.46 6.24 -2.99
N GLN A 283 -11.07 5.75 -4.15
CA GLN A 283 -9.68 5.56 -4.50
C GLN A 283 -9.15 6.84 -5.12
N VAL A 284 -8.14 7.42 -4.48
CA VAL A 284 -7.55 8.71 -4.87
C VAL A 284 -6.09 8.49 -5.27
N VAL A 285 -5.78 8.80 -6.52
CA VAL A 285 -4.40 8.79 -7.05
C VAL A 285 -3.82 10.18 -6.93
N ARG A 286 -2.65 10.30 -6.29
CA ARG A 286 -1.96 11.57 -6.02
C ARG A 286 -0.55 11.59 -6.57
N ALA A 287 -0.13 12.73 -7.08
CA ALA A 287 1.22 12.95 -7.53
C ALA A 287 2.18 13.03 -6.33
N LEU A 288 3.19 12.15 -6.28
CA LEU A 288 4.24 12.16 -5.25
C LEU A 288 5.33 13.21 -5.55
N ARG A 289 5.42 13.65 -6.79
CA ARG A 289 6.27 14.73 -7.27
C ARG A 289 5.57 15.46 -8.40
N ASP A 290 6.16 16.52 -8.87
CA ASP A 290 5.68 17.15 -10.10
C ASP A 290 5.77 16.16 -11.27
N ILE A 291 4.68 16.07 -12.02
CA ILE A 291 4.57 15.27 -13.24
C ILE A 291 4.40 16.26 -14.39
N ARG A 292 5.31 16.21 -15.35
CA ARG A 292 5.31 17.12 -16.51
C ARG A 292 4.28 16.68 -17.54
N GLU A 293 3.84 17.62 -18.36
CA GLU A 293 3.09 17.30 -19.57
C GLU A 293 3.90 16.33 -20.44
N GLY A 294 3.22 15.32 -20.98
CA GLY A 294 3.83 14.23 -21.75
C GLY A 294 4.48 13.13 -20.92
N GLU A 295 4.63 13.30 -19.60
CA GLU A 295 5.21 12.29 -18.73
C GLU A 295 4.20 11.19 -18.40
N GLU A 296 4.63 9.91 -18.42
CA GLU A 296 3.82 8.77 -18.00
C GLU A 296 3.54 8.85 -16.50
N VAL A 297 2.28 8.67 -16.10
CA VAL A 297 1.88 8.53 -14.69
C VAL A 297 1.95 7.06 -14.32
N THR A 298 2.67 6.75 -13.23
CA THR A 298 2.93 5.37 -12.82
C THR A 298 2.60 5.13 -11.35
N LEU A 299 2.19 3.89 -11.02
CA LEU A 299 1.97 3.39 -9.67
C LEU A 299 2.94 2.24 -9.34
N ALA A 300 3.06 1.86 -8.07
CA ALA A 300 3.72 0.62 -7.68
C ALA A 300 2.69 -0.51 -7.60
N TYR A 301 2.99 -1.68 -8.21
CA TYR A 301 2.18 -2.90 -8.12
C TYR A 301 2.74 -3.86 -7.06
N VAL A 302 4.01 -3.71 -6.73
CA VAL A 302 4.74 -4.52 -5.74
C VAL A 302 5.40 -3.63 -4.71
N ASP A 303 5.66 -4.20 -3.55
CA ASP A 303 6.34 -3.47 -2.48
C ASP A 303 7.77 -3.09 -2.87
N GLY A 304 8.12 -1.83 -2.64
CA GLY A 304 9.45 -1.28 -2.86
C GLY A 304 10.53 -1.87 -1.96
N MET A 305 10.17 -2.44 -0.81
CA MET A 305 11.11 -3.06 0.12
C MET A 305 11.53 -4.48 -0.26
N HIS A 306 11.00 -5.03 -1.34
CA HIS A 306 11.52 -6.30 -1.87
C HIS A 306 12.77 -6.11 -2.74
N PRO A 307 13.73 -7.05 -2.68
CA PRO A 307 14.85 -7.12 -3.61
C PRO A 307 14.42 -7.09 -5.07
N ARG A 308 15.28 -6.59 -5.96
CA ARG A 308 14.99 -6.49 -7.41
C ARG A 308 14.56 -7.83 -8.00
N SER A 309 15.25 -8.91 -7.63
CA SER A 309 14.93 -10.27 -8.09
C SER A 309 13.51 -10.68 -7.70
N VAL A 310 13.11 -10.41 -6.46
CA VAL A 310 11.76 -10.72 -5.95
C VAL A 310 10.72 -9.84 -6.64
N ARG A 311 10.94 -8.53 -6.76
CA ARG A 311 10.01 -7.62 -7.45
C ARG A 311 9.79 -8.05 -8.90
N ARG A 312 10.89 -8.32 -9.66
CA ARG A 312 10.79 -8.75 -11.05
C ARG A 312 10.10 -10.12 -11.18
N LYS A 313 10.43 -11.05 -10.28
CA LYS A 313 9.76 -12.36 -10.25
C LYS A 313 8.26 -12.20 -10.00
N THR A 314 7.84 -11.43 -9.00
CA THR A 314 6.41 -11.18 -8.71
C THR A 314 5.71 -10.52 -9.91
N LEU A 315 6.35 -9.53 -10.55
CA LEU A 315 5.79 -8.86 -11.73
C LEU A 315 5.64 -9.82 -12.92
N ALA A 316 6.61 -10.71 -13.14
CA ALA A 316 6.53 -11.73 -14.18
C ALA A 316 5.47 -12.80 -13.88
N ASP A 317 5.38 -13.28 -12.64
CA ASP A 317 4.49 -14.39 -12.27
C ASP A 317 3.02 -13.96 -12.11
N VAL A 318 2.77 -12.73 -11.61
CA VAL A 318 1.43 -12.24 -11.27
C VAL A 318 0.89 -11.28 -12.33
N TYR A 319 1.75 -10.42 -12.87
CA TYR A 319 1.36 -9.38 -13.83
C TYR A 319 1.85 -9.64 -15.26
N PHE A 320 2.62 -10.71 -15.47
CA PHE A 320 3.04 -11.24 -16.77
C PHE A 320 3.88 -10.28 -17.62
N PHE A 321 4.75 -9.47 -16.97
CA PHE A 321 5.70 -8.62 -17.68
C PHE A 321 7.03 -8.50 -16.93
N ASP A 322 8.10 -8.21 -17.68
CA ASP A 322 9.42 -7.87 -17.14
C ASP A 322 9.55 -6.36 -16.94
N CYS A 323 9.92 -5.96 -15.72
CA CYS A 323 10.04 -4.55 -15.38
C CYS A 323 11.36 -3.95 -15.86
N THR A 324 11.27 -2.86 -16.65
CA THR A 324 12.39 -2.08 -17.19
C THR A 324 12.40 -0.64 -16.64
N CYS A 325 11.82 -0.40 -15.45
CA CYS A 325 11.82 0.94 -14.86
C CYS A 325 13.25 1.36 -14.43
N THR A 326 13.44 2.67 -14.23
CA THR A 326 14.74 3.26 -13.89
C THR A 326 15.40 2.64 -12.64
N ARG A 327 14.59 2.12 -11.70
CA ARG A 327 15.10 1.42 -10.52
C ARG A 327 15.60 0.00 -10.86
N CYS A 328 14.99 -0.68 -11.83
CA CYS A 328 15.36 -2.04 -12.22
C CYS A 328 16.51 -2.08 -13.24
N GLU A 329 16.70 -1.04 -14.07
CA GLU A 329 17.75 -1.02 -15.12
C GLU A 329 19.19 -0.89 -14.58
N GLY A 330 19.38 -0.46 -13.34
CA GLY A 330 20.69 -0.41 -12.68
C GLY A 330 21.64 0.72 -13.15
N ALA A 331 21.48 1.25 -14.35
CA ALA A 331 22.37 2.27 -14.91
C ALA A 331 22.15 3.67 -14.29
N SER A 332 20.92 3.98 -13.87
CA SER A 332 20.57 5.23 -13.21
C SER A 332 21.13 5.30 -11.78
N GLU A 333 21.24 6.49 -11.20
CA GLU A 333 21.61 6.66 -9.78
C GLU A 333 20.64 5.92 -8.87
N ARG A 334 19.34 5.96 -9.15
CA ARG A 334 18.33 5.17 -8.44
C ARG A 334 18.55 3.65 -8.57
N GLY A 335 18.95 3.18 -9.74
CA GLY A 335 19.32 1.79 -9.96
C GLY A 335 20.58 1.36 -9.19
N LYS A 336 21.54 2.27 -9.01
CA LYS A 336 22.73 2.03 -8.15
C LYS A 336 22.35 1.92 -6.68
N VAL A 337 21.44 2.80 -6.17
CA VAL A 337 20.89 2.67 -4.81
C VAL A 337 20.21 1.33 -4.62
N ASP A 338 19.42 0.89 -5.59
CA ASP A 338 18.75 -0.42 -5.56
C ASP A 338 19.76 -1.58 -5.56
N SER A 339 20.85 -1.46 -6.31
CA SER A 339 21.92 -2.47 -6.33
C SER A 339 22.65 -2.58 -4.98
N LEU A 340 22.80 -1.50 -4.23
CA LEU A 340 23.31 -1.55 -2.86
C LEU A 340 22.38 -2.34 -1.95
N LEU A 341 21.07 -2.10 -2.02
CA LEU A 341 20.06 -2.82 -1.25
C LEU A 341 20.02 -4.32 -1.59
N ASP A 342 20.20 -4.69 -2.87
CA ASP A 342 20.26 -6.08 -3.31
C ASP A 342 21.54 -6.79 -2.86
N GLY A 343 22.59 -6.03 -2.52
CA GLY A 343 23.91 -6.57 -2.19
C GLY A 343 24.62 -7.14 -3.41
N ALA A 344 24.26 -6.70 -4.61
CA ALA A 344 25.00 -6.99 -5.84
C ALA A 344 26.30 -6.19 -5.81
N VAL A 345 27.33 -6.75 -5.21
CA VAL A 345 28.71 -6.33 -5.37
C VAL A 345 29.24 -6.99 -6.65
N ASP A 346 29.95 -6.22 -7.45
CA ASP A 346 30.68 -6.71 -8.62
C ASP A 346 31.32 -8.08 -8.36
N ASN A 347 31.13 -9.01 -9.29
CA ASN A 347 31.61 -10.38 -9.24
C ASN A 347 33.16 -10.53 -9.16
N ASP A 348 33.88 -9.42 -9.00
CA ASP A 348 35.35 -9.43 -8.92
C ASP A 348 35.93 -9.85 -7.55
N THR A 349 35.06 -10.10 -6.55
CA THR A 349 35.52 -10.58 -5.23
C THR A 349 34.92 -11.91 -4.81
N ALA A 350 34.75 -12.83 -5.75
CA ALA A 350 34.35 -14.22 -5.46
C ALA A 350 35.39 -15.01 -4.58
N ASN A 351 36.43 -14.33 -4.11
CA ASN A 351 37.48 -14.89 -3.24
C ASN A 351 37.52 -14.37 -1.80
N ALA A 352 36.54 -13.61 -1.37
CA ALA A 352 36.40 -13.27 0.05
C ALA A 352 35.83 -14.49 0.80
N ARG A 353 36.72 -15.42 1.11
CA ARG A 353 36.51 -16.51 2.07
C ARG A 353 35.84 -15.93 3.33
N GLN A 354 34.69 -16.52 3.68
CA GLN A 354 34.16 -16.71 5.02
C GLN A 354 35.02 -16.12 6.15
N SER A 355 34.99 -14.83 6.38
CA SER A 355 35.32 -14.35 7.69
C SER A 355 34.06 -14.57 8.54
N GLN A 356 34.11 -15.59 9.41
CA GLN A 356 33.18 -15.86 10.49
C GLN A 356 33.27 -14.74 11.54
N GLN A 357 33.02 -13.51 11.18
CA GLN A 357 32.67 -12.49 12.15
C GLN A 357 31.13 -12.41 12.18
N PRO A 358 30.51 -12.57 13.37
CA PRO A 358 29.08 -12.37 13.50
C PRO A 358 28.72 -10.99 12.96
N PRO A 359 27.53 -10.83 12.37
CA PRO A 359 27.05 -9.52 12.01
C PRO A 359 27.19 -8.61 13.23
N LEU A 360 27.52 -7.33 13.02
CA LEU A 360 27.54 -6.30 14.08
C LEU A 360 26.15 -6.06 14.68
N LEU A 361 25.19 -6.80 14.24
CA LEU A 361 23.81 -6.89 14.69
C LEU A 361 23.69 -8.12 15.56
N PRO A 362 23.28 -8.02 16.82
CA PRO A 362 22.93 -9.19 17.60
C PRO A 362 21.85 -9.96 16.85
N SER A 363 22.06 -11.24 16.60
CA SER A 363 21.06 -12.14 16.02
C SER A 363 19.83 -12.33 16.94
N ASN A 364 19.92 -11.83 18.17
CA ASN A 364 18.87 -11.65 19.16
C ASN A 364 19.21 -10.38 19.93
N LEU A 365 18.21 -9.66 20.44
CA LEU A 365 18.44 -8.61 21.40
C LEU A 365 19.40 -9.14 22.48
N PRO A 366 20.44 -8.39 22.89
CA PRO A 366 21.36 -8.86 23.93
C PRO A 366 20.56 -9.27 25.15
N THR A 367 20.83 -10.44 25.72
CA THR A 367 20.18 -10.91 26.94
C THR A 367 20.44 -10.00 28.15
N ASN A 368 21.44 -9.12 28.05
CA ASN A 368 21.77 -8.06 29.04
C ASN A 368 21.75 -6.69 28.34
N TYR A 369 20.58 -6.10 28.19
CA TYR A 369 20.35 -4.79 27.53
C TYR A 369 21.05 -3.63 28.23
N THR A 370 21.35 -3.76 29.51
CA THR A 370 21.97 -2.73 30.35
C THR A 370 23.44 -2.51 30.04
N ASP A 371 24.14 -3.49 29.47
CA ASP A 371 25.58 -3.45 29.26
C ASP A 371 26.01 -2.91 27.91
N HIS A 372 25.09 -2.78 26.95
CA HIS A 372 25.38 -2.33 25.59
C HIS A 372 24.43 -1.24 25.14
N LYS A 373 24.93 0.01 25.07
CA LYS A 373 24.20 1.08 24.39
C LYS A 373 24.17 0.82 22.88
N PRO A 374 23.00 0.96 22.22
CA PRO A 374 22.91 0.85 20.77
C PRO A 374 23.72 1.96 20.10
N ARG A 375 24.33 1.66 18.96
CA ARG A 375 25.07 2.63 18.16
C ARG A 375 24.36 2.82 16.83
N ILE A 376 24.40 4.02 16.31
CA ILE A 376 23.87 4.36 15.00
C ILE A 376 25.03 4.62 14.04
N ASP A 377 25.01 3.95 12.88
CA ASP A 377 26.00 4.21 11.84
C ASP A 377 25.83 5.62 11.27
N PRO A 378 26.92 6.37 11.05
CA PRO A 378 26.82 7.72 10.53
C PRO A 378 26.09 7.86 9.18
N TRP A 379 26.09 6.81 8.35
CA TRP A 379 25.40 6.81 7.07
C TRP A 379 23.88 6.94 7.26
N VAL A 380 23.31 6.33 8.31
CA VAL A 380 21.86 6.40 8.62
C VAL A 380 21.43 7.84 8.81
N ILE A 381 22.13 8.56 9.68
CA ILE A 381 21.84 9.99 9.94
C ILE A 381 22.02 10.84 8.69
N ARG A 382 23.07 10.57 7.86
CA ARG A 382 23.28 11.29 6.60
C ARG A 382 22.13 11.06 5.60
N VAL A 383 21.62 9.83 5.47
CA VAL A 383 20.49 9.50 4.59
C VAL A 383 19.22 10.18 5.08
N VAL A 384 18.90 10.09 6.38
CA VAL A 384 17.73 10.72 6.98
C VAL A 384 17.78 12.25 6.86
N ARG A 385 18.94 12.87 7.10
CA ARG A 385 19.10 14.31 6.87
C ARG A 385 18.96 14.71 5.40
N GLY A 386 19.37 13.85 4.47
CA GLY A 386 19.13 14.03 3.04
C GLY A 386 17.66 14.16 2.70
N LEU A 387 16.80 13.33 3.33
CA LEU A 387 15.35 13.45 3.22
C LEU A 387 14.87 14.82 3.75
N PHE A 388 15.33 15.25 4.94
CA PHE A 388 14.91 16.54 5.53
C PHE A 388 15.25 17.72 4.64
N CYS A 389 16.43 17.72 4.02
CA CYS A 389 16.82 18.76 3.06
C CYS A 389 15.86 18.83 1.87
N LEU A 390 15.26 17.70 1.48
CA LEU A 390 14.30 17.67 0.38
C LEU A 390 12.90 18.11 0.80
N VAL A 391 12.40 17.61 1.94
CA VAL A 391 10.97 17.73 2.29
C VAL A 391 10.67 18.95 3.16
N ASN A 392 11.62 19.44 3.97
CA ASN A 392 11.43 20.55 4.90
C ASN A 392 11.82 21.92 4.32
N ASN A 393 12.74 21.96 3.36
CA ASN A 393 13.06 23.19 2.63
C ASN A 393 11.98 23.41 1.57
N GLY A 394 10.83 23.95 1.96
CA GLY A 394 9.71 24.22 1.06
C GLY A 394 10.21 24.75 -0.27
N THR A 395 10.05 23.94 -1.31
CA THR A 395 10.54 24.27 -2.64
C THR A 395 9.91 25.56 -3.11
N THR A 396 10.74 26.56 -3.34
CA THR A 396 10.36 27.70 -4.16
C THR A 396 9.81 27.15 -5.49
N THR A 397 8.72 27.72 -5.95
CA THR A 397 7.88 27.27 -7.08
C THR A 397 8.63 27.14 -8.43
N THR A 398 9.93 27.33 -8.47
CA THR A 398 10.77 27.40 -9.68
C THR A 398 11.77 26.26 -9.84
N ASP A 399 12.00 25.43 -8.81
CA ASP A 399 12.96 24.32 -8.91
C ASP A 399 12.36 23.09 -9.62
N ASP A 400 13.11 22.56 -10.59
CA ASP A 400 12.80 21.28 -11.23
C ASP A 400 12.90 20.14 -10.22
N HIS A 401 11.74 19.67 -9.75
CA HIS A 401 11.66 18.59 -8.76
C HIS A 401 12.36 17.30 -9.22
N SER A 402 12.48 17.03 -10.53
CA SER A 402 13.27 15.90 -11.03
C SER A 402 14.76 16.04 -10.67
N SER A 403 15.28 17.26 -10.60
CA SER A 403 16.65 17.53 -10.15
C SER A 403 16.82 17.30 -8.66
N SER A 404 15.81 17.64 -7.86
CA SER A 404 15.82 17.45 -6.41
C SER A 404 15.81 15.97 -6.00
N PHE A 405 15.06 15.13 -6.73
CA PHE A 405 15.06 13.67 -6.51
C PHE A 405 16.39 13.03 -6.88
N ARG A 406 17.00 13.43 -8.02
CA ARG A 406 18.36 12.99 -8.39
C ARG A 406 19.39 13.43 -7.36
N LYS A 407 19.24 14.63 -6.81
CA LYS A 407 20.12 15.14 -5.75
C LYS A 407 20.02 14.28 -4.48
N LEU A 408 18.82 13.80 -4.11
CA LEU A 408 18.67 12.86 -3.01
C LEU A 408 19.38 11.54 -3.29
N ASP A 409 19.22 10.95 -4.49
CA ASP A 409 19.91 9.71 -4.86
C ASP A 409 21.43 9.87 -4.80
N THR A 410 21.98 10.97 -5.32
CA THR A 410 23.41 11.31 -5.21
C THR A 410 23.84 11.49 -3.76
N THR A 411 23.00 12.10 -2.92
CA THR A 411 23.26 12.26 -1.49
C THR A 411 23.30 10.92 -0.78
N ILE A 412 22.35 10.02 -1.08
CA ILE A 412 22.31 8.65 -0.54
C ILE A 412 23.58 7.89 -0.93
N LEU A 413 23.94 7.88 -2.21
CA LEU A 413 25.16 7.21 -2.70
C LEU A 413 26.42 7.75 -2.04
N GLY A 414 26.51 9.08 -1.84
CA GLY A 414 27.60 9.71 -1.10
C GLY A 414 27.60 9.35 0.38
N ALA A 415 26.42 9.25 1.00
CA ALA A 415 26.27 8.91 2.43
C ALA A 415 26.75 7.50 2.75
N VAL A 416 26.51 6.55 1.84
CA VAL A 416 26.86 5.13 2.03
C VAL A 416 28.23 4.76 1.45
N LYS A 417 28.96 5.72 0.89
CA LYS A 417 30.29 5.49 0.32
C LYS A 417 31.26 5.00 1.40
N GLY A 418 31.86 3.83 1.19
CA GLY A 418 32.80 3.20 2.13
C GLY A 418 32.15 2.39 3.23
N GLU A 419 30.83 2.31 3.30
CA GLU A 419 30.14 1.47 4.25
C GLU A 419 30.15 -0.01 3.81
N PRO A 420 30.23 -0.98 4.74
CA PRO A 420 30.17 -2.40 4.40
C PRO A 420 28.85 -2.73 3.70
N PRO A 421 28.82 -3.40 2.55
CA PRO A 421 27.59 -3.74 1.83
C PRO A 421 26.57 -4.50 2.69
N ARG A 422 27.04 -5.32 3.66
CA ARG A 422 26.18 -6.08 4.57
C ARG A 422 25.27 -5.23 5.45
N ASN A 423 25.65 -3.97 5.77
CA ASN A 423 24.87 -3.08 6.62
C ASN A 423 23.77 -2.35 5.84
N ILE A 424 23.74 -2.46 4.51
CA ILE A 424 22.84 -1.71 3.62
C ILE A 424 21.91 -2.65 2.84
N ARG A 425 21.97 -3.98 3.04
CA ARG A 425 21.15 -4.95 2.31
C ARG A 425 19.72 -5.05 2.86
N PHE A 426 18.80 -5.55 2.04
CA PHE A 426 17.43 -5.85 2.48
C PHE A 426 17.38 -6.82 3.66
N SER A 427 18.35 -7.71 3.82
CA SER A 427 18.46 -8.57 5.01
C SER A 427 18.72 -7.77 6.28
N ALA A 428 19.51 -6.69 6.21
CA ALA A 428 19.72 -5.80 7.35
C ALA A 428 18.47 -5.01 7.69
N TYR A 429 17.70 -4.56 6.69
CA TYR A 429 16.40 -3.94 6.92
C TYR A 429 15.45 -4.84 7.70
N LYS A 430 15.27 -6.10 7.25
CA LYS A 430 14.41 -7.06 7.93
C LYS A 430 14.79 -7.24 9.39
N HIS A 431 16.09 -7.39 9.67
CA HIS A 431 16.59 -7.50 11.03
C HIS A 431 16.27 -6.25 11.89
N TRP A 432 16.45 -5.04 11.34
CA TRP A 432 16.14 -3.81 12.09
C TRP A 432 14.64 -3.62 12.34
N LEU A 433 13.80 -4.07 11.40
CA LEU A 433 12.35 -4.08 11.58
C LEU A 433 11.94 -5.04 12.70
N GLU A 434 12.43 -6.28 12.68
CA GLU A 434 12.20 -7.27 13.75
C GLU A 434 12.70 -6.77 15.11
N CYS A 435 13.86 -6.11 15.15
CA CYS A 435 14.39 -5.51 16.37
C CYS A 435 13.49 -4.38 16.90
N GLN A 436 12.96 -3.54 16.00
CA GLN A 436 12.01 -2.47 16.38
C GLN A 436 10.75 -3.08 17.01
N ASP A 437 10.15 -4.08 16.36
CA ASP A 437 8.93 -4.72 16.82
C ASP A 437 9.14 -5.42 18.17
N GLU A 438 10.20 -6.19 18.33
CA GLU A 438 10.54 -6.86 19.60
C GLU A 438 10.79 -5.85 20.73
N CYS A 439 11.47 -4.73 20.45
CA CYS A 439 11.66 -3.68 21.44
C CYS A 439 10.34 -3.06 21.87
N LEU A 440 9.43 -2.79 20.93
CA LEU A 440 8.13 -2.20 21.24
C LEU A 440 7.25 -3.13 22.07
N ASP A 441 7.25 -4.42 21.77
CA ASP A 441 6.52 -5.43 22.54
C ASP A 441 7.02 -5.46 24.00
N LYS A 442 8.33 -5.55 24.19
CA LYS A 442 8.94 -5.57 25.53
C LYS A 442 8.78 -4.25 26.29
N VAL A 443 8.85 -3.12 25.61
CA VAL A 443 8.55 -1.81 26.21
C VAL A 443 7.10 -1.76 26.71
N SER A 444 6.16 -2.33 25.97
CA SER A 444 4.75 -2.44 26.39
C SER A 444 4.56 -3.33 27.64
N GLU A 445 5.47 -4.29 27.85
CA GLU A 445 5.56 -5.15 29.04
C GLU A 445 6.26 -4.48 30.23
N GLY A 446 6.81 -3.27 30.05
CA GLY A 446 7.44 -2.47 31.11
C GLY A 446 8.96 -2.35 31.04
N HIS A 447 9.60 -2.89 30.02
CA HIS A 447 11.05 -2.83 29.81
C HIS A 447 11.50 -1.48 29.20
N SER A 448 11.43 -0.42 30.00
CA SER A 448 11.73 0.95 29.55
C SER A 448 13.19 1.17 29.10
N GLU A 449 14.12 0.33 29.55
CA GLU A 449 15.53 0.33 29.14
C GLU A 449 15.74 0.05 27.65
N LEU A 450 14.72 -0.45 26.94
CA LEU A 450 14.78 -0.75 25.51
C LEU A 450 14.42 0.43 24.60
N TRP A 451 13.94 1.55 25.14
CA TRP A 451 13.66 2.74 24.33
C TRP A 451 14.83 3.19 23.43
N PRO A 452 16.11 3.19 23.88
CA PRO A 452 17.23 3.52 23.00
C PRO A 452 17.36 2.56 21.81
N TRP A 453 17.10 1.27 21.99
CA TRP A 453 17.14 0.29 20.92
C TRP A 453 15.99 0.47 19.93
N ALA A 454 14.78 0.69 20.39
CA ALA A 454 13.63 1.03 19.57
C ALA A 454 13.90 2.30 18.72
N CYS A 455 14.48 3.33 19.34
CA CYS A 455 14.88 4.56 18.68
C CYS A 455 15.87 4.30 17.53
N VAL A 456 16.97 3.60 17.80
CA VAL A 456 18.00 3.32 16.80
C VAL A 456 17.45 2.44 15.67
N SER A 457 16.72 1.37 15.99
CA SER A 457 16.11 0.48 14.99
C SER A 457 15.17 1.25 14.06
N SER A 458 14.34 2.14 14.60
CA SER A 458 13.42 2.95 13.82
C SER A 458 14.13 3.90 12.84
N LEU A 459 15.27 4.46 13.23
CA LEU A 459 16.07 5.31 12.33
C LEU A 459 16.72 4.51 11.20
N TYR A 460 17.16 3.25 11.47
CA TYR A 460 17.61 2.35 10.41
C TYR A 460 16.47 2.01 9.44
N VAL A 461 15.29 1.63 9.96
CA VAL A 461 14.10 1.35 9.12
C VAL A 461 13.76 2.57 8.27
N LEU A 462 13.78 3.79 8.83
CA LEU A 462 13.55 5.01 8.08
C LEU A 462 14.59 5.22 6.97
N ALA A 463 15.88 4.99 7.25
CA ALA A 463 16.92 5.13 6.24
C ALA A 463 16.69 4.17 5.06
N PHE A 464 16.29 2.92 5.32
CA PHE A 464 15.93 1.95 4.28
C PHE A 464 14.71 2.40 3.50
N TYR A 465 13.69 2.96 4.15
CA TYR A 465 12.50 3.49 3.45
C TYR A 465 12.86 4.65 2.52
N VAL A 466 13.73 5.56 2.97
CA VAL A 466 14.24 6.66 2.13
C VAL A 466 15.01 6.13 0.90
N MET A 467 15.72 5.01 1.06
CA MET A 467 16.44 4.36 -0.03
C MET A 467 15.51 3.60 -0.99
N ALA A 468 14.40 3.04 -0.51
CA ALA A 468 13.55 2.15 -1.28
C ALA A 468 12.35 2.85 -1.94
N TYR A 469 11.75 3.85 -1.27
CA TYR A 469 10.54 4.52 -1.73
C TYR A 469 10.80 5.93 -2.27
N PRO A 470 9.91 6.47 -3.11
CA PRO A 470 9.90 7.90 -3.38
C PRO A 470 9.77 8.73 -2.08
N PRO A 471 10.41 9.89 -1.96
CA PRO A 471 10.46 10.67 -0.71
C PRO A 471 9.10 11.04 -0.12
N TYR A 472 8.10 11.22 -0.97
CA TYR A 472 6.73 11.53 -0.55
C TYR A 472 5.80 10.30 -0.54
N HIS A 473 6.37 9.10 -0.47
CA HIS A 473 5.57 7.88 -0.29
C HIS A 473 4.96 7.85 1.13
N PRO A 474 3.69 7.42 1.31
CA PRO A 474 3.03 7.40 2.62
C PRO A 474 3.84 6.69 3.71
N LEU A 475 4.45 5.55 3.40
CA LEU A 475 5.28 4.78 4.34
C LEU A 475 6.50 5.56 4.86
N VAL A 476 7.09 6.44 4.05
CA VAL A 476 8.19 7.31 4.52
C VAL A 476 7.66 8.29 5.56
N GLY A 477 6.47 8.87 5.34
CA GLY A 477 5.85 9.79 6.27
C GLY A 477 5.46 9.15 7.60
N THR A 478 4.85 7.97 7.55
CA THR A 478 4.47 7.23 8.78
C THR A 478 5.70 6.78 9.55
N GLN A 479 6.77 6.33 8.88
CA GLN A 479 8.02 5.97 9.54
C GLN A 479 8.74 7.17 10.14
N CYS A 480 8.67 8.35 9.51
CA CYS A 480 9.18 9.60 10.14
C CYS A 480 8.44 9.89 11.45
N LEU A 481 7.11 9.73 11.47
CA LEU A 481 6.31 9.96 12.66
C LEU A 481 6.62 8.93 13.74
N GLU A 482 6.76 7.67 13.38
CA GLU A 482 7.13 6.60 14.31
C GLU A 482 8.53 6.84 14.90
N ALA A 483 9.52 7.11 14.08
CA ALA A 483 10.85 7.47 14.53
C ALA A 483 10.84 8.69 15.46
N ALA A 484 10.02 9.71 15.18
CA ALA A 484 9.89 10.88 16.04
C ALA A 484 9.38 10.51 17.45
N LYS A 485 8.36 9.65 17.54
CA LYS A 485 7.82 9.16 18.82
C LYS A 485 8.86 8.36 19.61
N LEU A 486 9.56 7.45 18.94
CA LEU A 486 10.55 6.59 19.58
C LEU A 486 11.77 7.37 20.07
N VAL A 487 12.24 8.34 19.25
CA VAL A 487 13.30 9.28 19.66
C VAL A 487 12.85 10.09 20.86
N TRP A 488 11.64 10.67 20.82
CA TRP A 488 11.08 11.45 21.92
C TRP A 488 10.98 10.65 23.22
N ASN A 489 10.40 9.45 23.18
CA ASN A 489 10.24 8.59 24.36
C ASN A 489 11.60 8.16 24.92
N SER A 490 12.56 7.83 24.07
CA SER A 490 13.92 7.48 24.50
C SER A 490 14.61 8.64 25.25
N MET A 491 14.34 9.88 24.85
CA MET A 491 14.87 11.08 25.53
C MET A 491 14.21 11.35 26.88
N GLN A 492 12.98 10.88 27.11
CA GLN A 492 12.28 11.06 28.39
C GLN A 492 12.75 10.08 29.47
N VAL A 493 13.31 8.95 29.07
CA VAL A 493 13.71 7.87 30.00
C VAL A 493 15.17 7.99 30.45
N SER A 494 16.00 8.71 29.69
CA SER A 494 17.45 8.84 29.98
C SER A 494 17.86 10.30 30.03
N ASP A 495 18.59 10.67 31.12
CA ASP A 495 19.22 12.00 31.24
C ASP A 495 20.32 12.25 30.19
N THR A 496 20.74 11.21 29.49
CA THR A 496 21.71 11.30 28.38
C THR A 496 21.06 10.85 27.09
N PRO A 497 21.30 11.57 25.97
CA PRO A 497 20.78 11.13 24.67
C PRO A 497 21.19 9.68 24.41
N PRO A 498 20.30 8.86 23.82
CA PRO A 498 20.58 7.46 23.55
C PRO A 498 21.78 7.28 22.61
N VAL A 499 22.05 8.31 21.79
CA VAL A 499 23.17 8.39 20.83
C VAL A 499 23.54 9.87 20.60
N ASP A 500 24.80 10.20 20.40
CA ASP A 500 25.33 11.58 20.22
C ASP A 500 24.70 12.40 19.10
N ALA A 501 23.97 11.76 18.18
CA ALA A 501 23.32 12.41 17.03
C ALA A 501 21.80 12.61 17.18
N VAL A 502 21.24 12.24 18.35
CA VAL A 502 19.80 12.18 18.62
C VAL A 502 19.44 13.24 19.65
N ASP A 503 18.77 14.30 19.22
CA ASP A 503 18.37 15.44 20.02
C ASP A 503 16.96 15.93 19.67
N GLY A 504 16.44 16.91 20.40
CA GLY A 504 15.14 17.53 20.12
C GLY A 504 15.03 18.16 18.73
N SER A 505 16.14 18.55 18.11
CA SER A 505 16.14 19.09 16.74
C SER A 505 15.86 18.00 15.70
N LEU A 506 16.35 16.78 15.96
CA LEU A 506 16.04 15.60 15.13
C LEU A 506 14.55 15.26 15.23
N VAL A 507 13.98 15.24 16.44
CA VAL A 507 12.53 14.99 16.64
C VAL A 507 11.71 16.00 15.85
N LYS A 508 12.02 17.29 16.00
CA LYS A 508 11.33 18.35 15.26
C LYS A 508 11.43 18.15 13.74
N SER A 509 12.60 17.80 13.22
CA SER A 509 12.81 17.56 11.80
C SER A 509 12.04 16.34 11.30
N LEU A 510 11.96 15.27 12.08
CA LEU A 510 11.17 14.07 11.80
C LEU A 510 9.67 14.37 11.75
N VAL A 511 9.14 15.12 12.72
CA VAL A 511 7.72 15.49 12.77
C VAL A 511 7.35 16.39 11.58
N LEU A 512 8.18 17.37 11.24
CA LEU A 512 7.97 18.23 10.08
C LEU A 512 8.05 17.44 8.77
N ALA A 513 8.97 16.49 8.65
CA ALA A 513 9.06 15.62 7.49
C ALA A 513 7.82 14.71 7.39
N ALA A 514 7.38 14.11 8.50
CA ALA A 514 6.14 13.32 8.54
C ALA A 514 4.95 14.14 8.04
N LYS A 515 4.77 15.36 8.57
CA LYS A 515 3.71 16.28 8.16
C LYS A 515 3.76 16.55 6.66
N SER A 516 4.92 17.01 6.16
CA SER A 516 5.10 17.36 4.75
C SER A 516 4.83 16.18 3.81
N VAL A 517 5.30 14.98 4.16
CA VAL A 517 5.11 13.78 3.34
C VAL A 517 3.66 13.33 3.34
N LEU A 518 3.02 13.27 4.51
CA LEU A 518 1.66 12.78 4.65
C LEU A 518 0.61 13.74 4.08
N GLU A 519 0.83 15.05 4.14
CA GLU A 519 0.01 16.05 3.45
C GLU A 519 0.00 15.82 1.92
N VAL A 520 1.15 15.49 1.35
CA VAL A 520 1.27 15.16 -0.07
C VAL A 520 0.60 13.83 -0.41
N ALA A 521 0.93 12.77 0.32
CA ALA A 521 0.55 11.41 -0.02
C ALA A 521 -0.88 11.05 0.39
N ALA A 522 -1.27 11.40 1.62
CA ALA A 522 -2.50 10.91 2.24
C ALA A 522 -3.67 11.90 2.19
N ASN A 523 -3.49 13.08 1.60
CA ASN A 523 -4.50 14.15 1.60
C ASN A 523 -4.94 14.54 3.01
N LEU A 524 -4.01 14.60 3.95
CA LEU A 524 -4.31 15.12 5.28
C LEU A 524 -4.73 16.58 5.13
N PRO A 525 -5.89 16.99 5.67
CA PRO A 525 -6.32 18.36 5.57
C PRO A 525 -5.34 19.28 6.32
N THR A 526 -4.82 20.29 5.63
CA THR A 526 -3.94 21.32 6.19
C THR A 526 -4.66 22.22 7.22
N THR A 527 -6.00 22.23 7.18
CA THR A 527 -6.87 23.05 8.03
C THR A 527 -8.12 22.26 8.42
N ALA A 528 -7.96 21.16 9.16
CA ALA A 528 -9.11 20.39 9.61
C ALA A 528 -9.71 20.99 10.87
N SER A 529 -11.06 21.03 10.92
CA SER A 529 -11.79 21.14 12.18
C SER A 529 -11.33 19.99 13.12
N PRO A 530 -11.27 20.19 14.44
CA PRO A 530 -10.86 19.14 15.38
C PRO A 530 -11.64 17.83 15.26
N SER A 531 -12.84 17.86 14.69
CA SER A 531 -13.68 16.68 14.43
C SER A 531 -13.23 15.85 13.21
N ASP A 532 -12.51 16.45 12.25
CA ASP A 532 -12.18 15.86 10.97
C ASP A 532 -10.71 15.43 10.86
N SER A 533 -9.90 15.68 11.90
CA SER A 533 -8.49 15.30 11.91
C SER A 533 -8.33 13.77 11.97
N THR A 534 -7.52 13.22 11.06
CA THR A 534 -7.13 11.82 11.12
C THR A 534 -6.29 11.56 12.38
N LEU A 535 -6.19 10.29 12.80
CA LEU A 535 -5.34 9.90 13.92
C LEU A 535 -3.89 10.40 13.74
N LEU A 536 -3.37 10.31 12.52
CA LEU A 536 -2.00 10.76 12.18
C LEU A 536 -1.84 12.27 12.36
N THR A 537 -2.81 13.09 11.93
CA THR A 537 -2.77 14.54 12.12
C THR A 537 -2.72 14.90 13.61
N ARG A 538 -3.58 14.27 14.41
CA ARG A 538 -3.60 14.51 15.87
C ARG A 538 -2.28 14.15 16.54
N GLN A 539 -1.64 13.05 16.14
CA GLN A 539 -0.35 12.64 16.66
C GLN A 539 0.76 13.63 16.29
N ILE A 540 0.75 14.14 15.06
CA ILE A 540 1.68 15.17 14.60
C ILE A 540 1.52 16.45 15.42
N ASP A 541 0.29 16.96 15.55
CA ASP A 541 0.01 18.19 16.27
C ASP A 541 0.39 18.05 17.76
N LEU A 542 0.07 16.92 18.40
CA LEU A 542 0.44 16.65 19.79
C LEU A 542 1.96 16.69 20.00
N LEU A 543 2.74 16.08 19.11
CA LEU A 543 4.20 16.12 19.22
C LEU A 543 4.78 17.52 19.00
N LEU A 544 4.21 18.30 18.08
CA LEU A 544 4.62 19.70 17.86
C LEU A 544 4.32 20.57 19.10
N ASP A 545 3.18 20.38 19.73
CA ASP A 545 2.81 21.08 20.96
C ASP A 545 3.76 20.73 22.12
N GLN A 546 4.08 19.44 22.32
CA GLN A 546 5.03 18.98 23.33
C GLN A 546 6.44 19.56 23.12
N LEU A 547 6.93 19.58 21.89
CA LEU A 547 8.22 20.17 21.52
C LEU A 547 8.26 21.68 21.78
N SER A 548 7.13 22.36 21.58
CA SER A 548 7.00 23.80 21.83
C SER A 548 6.97 24.12 23.33
N ALA A 549 6.32 23.29 24.13
CA ALA A 549 6.24 23.43 25.59
C ALA A 549 7.59 23.12 26.29
N GLY A 550 8.34 22.12 25.80
CA GLY A 550 9.65 21.72 26.35
C GLY A 550 10.79 22.71 26.05
N GLY A 551 10.65 23.55 25.01
CA GLY A 551 11.63 24.57 24.65
C GLY A 551 11.63 25.83 25.52
N GLY A 552 10.68 25.97 26.47
CA GLY A 552 10.51 27.14 27.33
C GLY A 552 11.24 27.09 28.69
N SER A 553 11.92 26.00 29.03
CA SER A 553 12.52 25.80 30.37
C SER A 553 14.05 25.90 30.41
N SER A 554 14.68 26.40 29.34
CA SER A 554 16.13 26.71 29.34
C SER A 554 16.36 28.15 28.91
N SER A 555 16.08 29.10 29.85
CA SER A 555 16.55 30.48 29.81
C SER A 555 17.02 30.90 31.20
#